data_715bfdeef0c1048edbb9e3b3b21499f5
#
_entry.id   715bfdeef0c1048edbb9e3b3b21499f5
#
_cell.length_a   1.000
_cell.length_b   1.000
_cell.length_c   1.000
_cell.angle_alpha   90.00
_cell.angle_beta   90.00
_cell.angle_gamma   90.00
#
_symmetry.space_group_name_H-M   'P 1'
#
loop_
_entity.id
_entity.type
_entity.pdbx_description
1 polymer ?
#
loop_
_entity_poly.entity_id
_entity_poly.type
_entity_poly.pdbx_seq_one_letter_code
_entity_poly.pdbx_strand_id
1 'polypeptide(L)'
;MTQPNELPWLAEAGKHIGLKEIPGAKHNPIIQSWLKELGAWWQDDETPWCGVFVAHCLKMAGRDIPKNWFRARAYETYGLPLEQPAYGCVATFTRKGGGHVGFVVGETEKGDLLIQSGNQSNGVNIAAFPRSRATSYRWPSKGGQLLLPDPSRYVLPTFTAAASKSEA
;
A
#
# COMPACT_ATOMS: atom_id res chain seq x y z
N MET A 1 -0.60 -15.76 5.81
CA MET A 1 -0.75 -16.79 4.81
C MET A 1 -1.54 -16.32 3.63
N THR A 2 -1.05 -16.58 2.43
CA THR A 2 -1.70 -16.14 1.19
C THR A 2 -2.87 -17.04 0.85
N GLN A 3 -4.01 -16.44 0.52
CA GLN A 3 -5.16 -17.18 0.05
C GLN A 3 -4.94 -17.60 -1.42
N PRO A 4 -5.46 -18.76 -1.86
CA PRO A 4 -5.31 -19.18 -3.25
C PRO A 4 -5.81 -18.17 -4.28
N ASN A 5 -6.83 -17.38 -3.92
CA ASN A 5 -7.41 -16.38 -4.81
C ASN A 5 -7.00 -14.96 -4.44
N GLU A 6 -5.90 -14.84 -3.70
CA GLU A 6 -5.45 -13.52 -3.31
C GLU A 6 -4.93 -12.72 -4.51
N LEU A 7 -5.21 -11.43 -4.52
CA LEU A 7 -4.69 -10.53 -5.54
C LEU A 7 -3.17 -10.60 -5.54
N PRO A 8 -2.53 -10.68 -6.72
CA PRO A 8 -1.06 -10.86 -6.74
C PRO A 8 -0.28 -9.78 -5.99
N TRP A 9 -0.73 -8.53 -6.04
CA TRP A 9 0.01 -7.47 -5.32
C TRP A 9 -0.21 -7.57 -3.82
N LEU A 10 -1.33 -8.10 -3.35
CA LEU A 10 -1.54 -8.33 -1.93
C LEU A 10 -0.78 -9.57 -1.47
N ALA A 11 -0.65 -10.57 -2.32
CA ALA A 11 0.18 -11.73 -2.00
C ALA A 11 1.62 -11.30 -1.78
N GLU A 12 2.12 -10.40 -2.64
CA GLU A 12 3.48 -9.88 -2.48
C GLU A 12 3.59 -9.04 -1.21
N ALA A 13 2.59 -8.17 -0.95
CA ALA A 13 2.59 -7.35 0.24
C ALA A 13 2.63 -8.18 1.52
N GLY A 14 1.89 -9.28 1.54
CA GLY A 14 1.82 -10.16 2.70
C GLY A 14 3.14 -10.83 3.05
N LYS A 15 4.01 -11.03 2.07
CA LYS A 15 5.33 -11.64 2.31
C LYS A 15 6.22 -10.77 3.18
N HIS A 16 5.96 -9.47 3.22
CA HIS A 16 6.86 -8.51 3.87
C HIS A 16 6.34 -7.98 5.20
N ILE A 17 5.21 -8.49 5.68
CA ILE A 17 4.69 -8.08 7.00
C ILE A 17 5.77 -8.31 8.06
N GLY A 18 6.02 -7.29 8.87
CA GLY A 18 7.03 -7.36 9.92
C GLY A 18 8.39 -6.79 9.54
N LEU A 19 8.61 -6.53 8.25
CA LEU A 19 9.85 -5.91 7.79
C LEU A 19 9.94 -4.50 8.36
N LYS A 20 11.12 -4.09 8.83
CA LYS A 20 11.35 -2.77 9.39
C LYS A 20 12.60 -2.14 8.84
N GLU A 21 12.61 -0.80 8.75
CA GLU A 21 13.83 -0.10 8.39
C GLU A 21 14.86 -0.26 9.51
N ILE A 22 16.14 -0.12 9.13
CA ILE A 22 17.26 -0.23 10.06
C ILE A 22 17.88 1.15 10.20
N PRO A 23 17.83 1.77 11.39
CA PRO A 23 18.37 3.12 11.59
C PRO A 23 19.88 3.18 11.36
N GLY A 24 20.35 4.36 10.99
CA GLY A 24 21.78 4.62 10.85
C GLY A 24 22.33 4.21 9.51
N ALA A 25 23.62 3.87 9.49
CA ALA A 25 24.32 3.57 8.25
C ALA A 25 23.95 2.21 7.65
N LYS A 26 23.38 1.32 8.46
CA LYS A 26 22.98 0.01 7.99
C LYS A 26 21.51 0.02 7.61
N HIS A 27 21.21 0.23 6.36
CA HIS A 27 19.82 0.25 5.89
C HIS A 27 19.31 -1.17 5.65
N ASN A 28 17.99 -1.34 5.65
CA ASN A 28 17.39 -2.65 5.38
C ASN A 28 17.70 -3.06 3.93
N PRO A 29 18.41 -4.17 3.71
CA PRO A 29 18.80 -4.57 2.36
C PRO A 29 17.63 -4.91 1.46
N ILE A 30 16.49 -5.34 2.03
CA ILE A 30 15.30 -5.63 1.21
C ILE A 30 14.73 -4.33 0.66
N ILE A 31 14.60 -3.31 1.49
CA ILE A 31 14.12 -2.00 1.04
C ILE A 31 15.08 -1.43 0.00
N GLN A 32 16.38 -1.57 0.23
CA GLN A 32 17.38 -1.13 -0.74
C GLN A 32 17.24 -1.85 -2.07
N SER A 33 16.92 -3.15 -2.04
CA SER A 33 16.73 -3.91 -3.27
C SER A 33 15.52 -3.42 -4.06
N TRP A 34 14.45 -3.00 -3.36
CA TRP A 34 13.29 -2.43 -4.02
C TRP A 34 13.66 -1.11 -4.72
N LEU A 35 14.41 -0.26 -4.03
CA LEU A 35 14.84 1.01 -4.60
C LEU A 35 15.66 0.79 -5.85
N LYS A 36 16.60 -0.16 -5.81
CA LYS A 36 17.42 -0.47 -6.96
C LYS A 36 16.58 -1.01 -8.13
N GLU A 37 15.68 -1.92 -7.83
CA GLU A 37 14.79 -2.52 -8.82
C GLU A 37 13.93 -1.47 -9.52
N LEU A 38 13.47 -0.48 -8.76
CA LEU A 38 12.61 0.58 -9.28
C LEU A 38 13.40 1.73 -9.93
N GLY A 39 14.73 1.70 -9.83
CA GLY A 39 15.55 2.73 -10.45
C GLY A 39 15.77 3.99 -9.64
N ALA A 40 15.63 3.90 -8.31
CA ALA A 40 15.85 5.05 -7.46
C ALA A 40 17.33 5.44 -7.43
N TRP A 41 17.58 6.76 -7.33
CA TRP A 41 18.94 7.24 -7.20
C TRP A 41 19.44 7.22 -5.75
N TRP A 42 18.53 7.11 -4.77
CA TRP A 42 18.88 6.99 -3.35
C TRP A 42 18.74 5.54 -2.91
N GLN A 43 19.41 5.18 -1.82
CA GLN A 43 19.41 3.79 -1.35
C GLN A 43 19.20 3.65 0.15
N ASP A 44 18.77 4.72 0.84
CA ASP A 44 18.50 4.64 2.27
C ASP A 44 17.06 4.20 2.51
N ASP A 45 16.82 3.56 3.66
CA ASP A 45 15.48 3.15 4.05
C ASP A 45 14.81 4.16 5.00
N GLU A 46 15.48 5.29 5.25
CA GLU A 46 14.93 6.33 6.12
C GLU A 46 14.11 7.36 5.36
N THR A 47 14.32 7.48 4.04
CA THR A 47 13.43 8.28 3.19
C THR A 47 12.07 7.60 3.17
N PRO A 48 10.95 8.35 3.30
CA PRO A 48 9.62 7.72 3.30
C PRO A 48 9.45 6.76 2.14
N TRP A 49 9.02 5.53 2.46
CA TRP A 49 9.01 4.46 1.47
C TRP A 49 7.66 3.75 1.30
N CYS A 50 6.56 4.40 1.70
CA CYS A 50 5.24 3.80 1.45
C CYS A 50 4.96 3.67 -0.04
N GLY A 51 5.30 4.70 -0.84
CA GLY A 51 5.15 4.62 -2.29
C GLY A 51 6.07 3.58 -2.90
N VAL A 52 7.28 3.45 -2.39
CA VAL A 52 8.25 2.43 -2.83
C VAL A 52 7.67 1.03 -2.61
N PHE A 53 7.10 0.79 -1.43
CA PHE A 53 6.52 -0.50 -1.10
C PHE A 53 5.35 -0.83 -2.04
N VAL A 54 4.44 0.11 -2.24
CA VAL A 54 3.29 -0.09 -3.12
C VAL A 54 3.76 -0.36 -4.55
N ALA A 55 4.74 0.43 -5.05
CA ALA A 55 5.27 0.25 -6.39
C ALA A 55 5.90 -1.14 -6.56
N HIS A 56 6.66 -1.60 -5.57
CA HIS A 56 7.27 -2.93 -5.62
C HIS A 56 6.18 -4.00 -5.76
N CYS A 57 5.15 -3.94 -4.92
CA CYS A 57 4.08 -4.94 -4.96
C CYS A 57 3.35 -4.94 -6.30
N LEU A 58 3.04 -3.76 -6.83
CA LEU A 58 2.36 -3.64 -8.11
C LEU A 58 3.24 -4.16 -9.26
N LYS A 59 4.51 -3.82 -9.24
CA LYS A 59 5.44 -4.28 -10.28
C LYS A 59 5.57 -5.80 -10.28
N MET A 60 5.69 -6.40 -9.11
CA MET A 60 5.77 -7.86 -9.00
C MET A 60 4.50 -8.55 -9.49
N ALA A 61 3.38 -7.87 -9.45
CA ALA A 61 2.10 -8.39 -9.92
C ALA A 61 1.85 -8.11 -11.40
N GLY A 62 2.81 -7.50 -12.09
CA GLY A 62 2.65 -7.17 -13.50
C GLY A 62 1.72 -5.99 -13.74
N ARG A 63 1.47 -5.17 -12.73
CA ARG A 63 0.63 -3.98 -12.85
C ARG A 63 1.48 -2.76 -13.11
N ASP A 64 0.85 -1.71 -13.65
CA ASP A 64 1.52 -0.44 -13.90
C ASP A 64 1.85 0.25 -12.58
N ILE A 65 2.81 1.16 -12.63
CA ILE A 65 3.13 2.03 -11.50
C ILE A 65 3.16 3.47 -12.01
N PRO A 66 2.85 4.45 -11.17
CA PRO A 66 2.91 5.85 -11.63
C PRO A 66 4.36 6.29 -11.84
N LYS A 67 4.54 7.31 -12.68
CA LYS A 67 5.87 7.82 -13.00
C LYS A 67 6.65 8.23 -11.74
N ASN A 68 5.97 8.93 -10.82
CA ASN A 68 6.60 9.36 -9.57
C ASN A 68 6.24 8.40 -8.43
N TRP A 69 6.44 7.11 -8.67
CA TRP A 69 6.04 6.03 -7.78
C TRP A 69 6.54 6.16 -6.33
N PHE A 70 7.58 6.93 -6.11
CA PHE A 70 8.13 7.15 -4.76
C PHE A 70 7.32 8.14 -3.93
N ARG A 71 6.37 8.86 -4.54
CA ARG A 71 5.53 9.83 -3.84
C ARG A 71 4.14 9.26 -3.61
N ALA A 72 3.69 9.28 -2.36
CA ALA A 72 2.35 8.79 -2.05
C ALA A 72 1.28 9.48 -2.90
N ARG A 73 1.37 10.79 -3.07
CA ARG A 73 0.35 11.55 -3.78
C ARG A 73 0.33 11.28 -5.28
N ALA A 74 1.39 10.70 -5.84
CA ALA A 74 1.37 10.33 -7.25
C ALA A 74 0.30 9.27 -7.54
N TYR A 75 -0.11 8.52 -6.52
CA TYR A 75 -1.13 7.49 -6.70
C TYR A 75 -2.56 8.07 -6.77
N GLU A 76 -2.73 9.37 -6.49
CA GLU A 76 -4.05 9.99 -6.56
C GLU A 76 -4.60 10.09 -7.99
N THR A 77 -3.74 9.95 -8.99
CA THR A 77 -4.14 9.97 -10.40
C THR A 77 -3.80 8.67 -11.12
N TYR A 78 -3.40 7.65 -10.36
CA TYR A 78 -2.99 6.35 -10.89
C TYR A 78 -4.21 5.44 -11.08
N GLY A 79 -4.20 4.66 -12.17
CA GLY A 79 -5.20 3.64 -12.38
C GLY A 79 -6.64 4.15 -12.53
N LEU A 80 -7.59 3.28 -12.23
CA LEU A 80 -9.00 3.62 -12.35
C LEU A 80 -9.53 4.23 -11.05
N PRO A 81 -10.16 5.43 -11.09
CA PRO A 81 -10.73 6.00 -9.87
C PRO A 81 -11.95 5.20 -9.42
N LEU A 82 -12.03 4.94 -8.11
CA LEU A 82 -13.18 4.28 -7.51
C LEU A 82 -13.87 5.25 -6.56
N GLU A 83 -15.20 5.18 -6.49
CA GLU A 83 -15.97 6.04 -5.58
C GLU A 83 -15.96 5.52 -4.16
N GLN A 84 -15.73 4.22 -4.00
CA GLN A 84 -15.71 3.57 -2.70
C GLN A 84 -14.51 2.64 -2.61
N PRO A 85 -14.00 2.38 -1.40
CA PRO A 85 -12.87 1.48 -1.27
C PRO A 85 -13.23 0.05 -1.63
N ALA A 86 -12.35 -0.61 -2.36
CA ALA A 86 -12.48 -2.03 -2.69
C ALA A 86 -11.30 -2.76 -2.08
N TYR A 87 -11.50 -4.01 -1.68
CA TYR A 87 -10.43 -4.84 -1.13
C TYR A 87 -9.31 -4.95 -2.17
N GLY A 88 -8.13 -4.51 -1.80
CA GLY A 88 -6.96 -4.53 -2.67
C GLY A 88 -6.73 -3.23 -3.44
N CYS A 89 -7.63 -2.25 -3.35
CA CYS A 89 -7.40 -0.99 -4.05
C CYS A 89 -6.27 -0.19 -3.40
N VAL A 90 -5.70 0.73 -4.19
CA VAL A 90 -4.66 1.64 -3.70
C VAL A 90 -5.34 2.87 -3.14
N ALA A 91 -5.16 3.13 -1.85
CA ALA A 91 -5.76 4.28 -1.19
C ALA A 91 -4.68 5.27 -0.78
N THR A 92 -4.96 6.55 -0.95
CA THR A 92 -4.07 7.62 -0.52
C THR A 92 -4.73 8.40 0.61
N PHE A 93 -3.91 8.93 1.50
CA PHE A 93 -4.39 9.62 2.70
C PHE A 93 -3.60 10.89 2.95
N THR A 94 -4.25 11.85 3.59
CA THR A 94 -3.53 13.03 4.06
C THR A 94 -2.69 12.65 5.29
N ARG A 95 -1.51 13.25 5.37
CA ARG A 95 -0.62 13.09 6.51
C ARG A 95 0.09 14.41 6.71
N LYS A 96 0.37 14.76 7.96
CA LYS A 96 1.11 15.99 8.25
C LYS A 96 2.43 15.98 7.48
N GLY A 97 2.66 17.00 6.67
CA GLY A 97 3.87 17.11 5.87
C GLY A 97 3.86 16.32 4.57
N GLY A 98 2.73 15.75 4.17
CA GLY A 98 2.68 15.01 2.91
C GLY A 98 1.49 14.06 2.85
N GLY A 99 1.70 12.88 2.24
CA GLY A 99 0.66 11.90 2.08
C GLY A 99 1.14 10.51 2.48
N HIS A 100 0.21 9.56 2.45
CA HIS A 100 0.48 8.16 2.68
C HIS A 100 -0.28 7.35 1.63
N VAL A 101 0.24 6.21 1.26
CA VAL A 101 -0.40 5.32 0.28
C VAL A 101 -0.27 3.87 0.74
N GLY A 102 -1.31 3.08 0.51
CA GLY A 102 -1.29 1.67 0.84
C GLY A 102 -2.47 0.95 0.23
N PHE A 103 -2.58 -0.33 0.54
CA PHE A 103 -3.66 -1.17 0.02
C PHE A 103 -4.75 -1.37 1.07
N VAL A 104 -6.01 -1.25 0.65
CA VAL A 104 -7.14 -1.53 1.53
C VAL A 104 -7.28 -3.04 1.68
N VAL A 105 -7.21 -3.53 2.92
CA VAL A 105 -7.34 -4.97 3.20
C VAL A 105 -8.49 -5.29 4.15
N GLY A 106 -9.27 -4.30 4.55
CA GLY A 106 -10.41 -4.52 5.42
C GLY A 106 -10.88 -3.26 6.08
N GLU A 107 -11.75 -3.42 7.07
CA GLU A 107 -12.24 -2.31 7.86
C GLU A 107 -12.43 -2.75 9.30
N THR A 108 -12.41 -1.79 10.21
CA THR A 108 -12.71 -2.06 11.63
C THR A 108 -14.23 -2.02 11.83
N GLU A 109 -14.68 -2.47 13.01
CA GLU A 109 -16.09 -2.39 13.35
C GLU A 109 -16.62 -0.96 13.36
N LYS A 110 -15.73 0.01 13.58
CA LYS A 110 -16.11 1.43 13.56
C LYS A 110 -16.12 2.03 12.17
N GLY A 111 -15.68 1.27 11.16
CA GLY A 111 -15.65 1.75 9.78
C GLY A 111 -14.34 2.36 9.34
N ASP A 112 -13.30 2.35 10.18
CA ASP A 112 -11.97 2.78 9.74
C ASP A 112 -11.42 1.76 8.76
N LEU A 113 -10.61 2.23 7.81
CA LEU A 113 -9.99 1.35 6.83
C LEU A 113 -8.75 0.70 7.42
N LEU A 114 -8.55 -0.57 7.12
CA LEU A 114 -7.31 -1.27 7.45
C LEU A 114 -6.42 -1.22 6.21
N ILE A 115 -5.24 -0.65 6.39
CA ILE A 115 -4.32 -0.36 5.29
C ILE A 115 -3.01 -1.11 5.48
N GLN A 116 -2.65 -1.90 4.47
CA GLN A 116 -1.38 -2.61 4.44
C GLN A 116 -0.40 -1.81 3.61
N SER A 117 0.70 -1.39 4.21
CA SER A 117 1.70 -0.61 3.49
C SER A 117 3.03 -0.64 4.22
N GLY A 118 4.02 0.00 3.60
CA GLY A 118 5.30 0.25 4.21
C GLY A 118 5.34 1.61 4.88
N ASN A 119 6.40 1.82 5.65
CA ASN A 119 6.62 3.08 6.36
C ASN A 119 5.49 3.44 7.34
N GLN A 120 4.84 2.42 7.89
CA GLN A 120 3.85 2.57 8.96
C GLN A 120 4.55 2.14 10.25
N SER A 121 4.83 3.09 11.16
CA SER A 121 5.71 2.86 12.31
C SER A 121 7.04 2.26 11.86
N ASN A 122 7.58 2.79 10.76
CA ASN A 122 8.86 2.40 10.17
C ASN A 122 8.92 0.94 9.72
N GLY A 123 7.78 0.36 9.40
CA GLY A 123 7.72 -1.04 8.97
C GLY A 123 6.59 -1.33 8.02
N VAL A 124 6.53 -2.58 7.60
CA VAL A 124 5.43 -3.10 6.80
C VAL A 124 4.43 -3.74 7.76
N ASN A 125 3.22 -3.22 7.78
CA ASN A 125 2.18 -3.74 8.68
C ASN A 125 0.80 -3.30 8.19
N ILE A 126 -0.22 -3.64 8.98
CA ILE A 126 -1.60 -3.22 8.72
C ILE A 126 -1.98 -2.23 9.80
N ALA A 127 -2.41 -1.04 9.40
CA ALA A 127 -2.78 0.02 10.33
C ALA A 127 -4.17 0.57 9.99
N ALA A 128 -4.86 1.08 11.00
CA ALA A 128 -6.20 1.65 10.82
C ALA A 128 -6.11 3.14 10.48
N PHE A 129 -6.88 3.54 9.48
CA PHE A 129 -6.96 4.93 9.05
C PHE A 129 -8.42 5.36 8.96
N PRO A 130 -8.78 6.52 9.50
CA PRO A 130 -10.15 7.03 9.33
C PRO A 130 -10.45 7.30 7.85
N ARG A 131 -11.65 6.94 7.41
CA ARG A 131 -12.04 7.19 6.02
C ARG A 131 -12.00 8.67 5.66
N SER A 132 -12.21 9.55 6.65
CA SER A 132 -12.20 10.98 6.42
C SER A 132 -10.83 11.51 5.96
N ARG A 133 -9.76 10.73 6.18
CA ARG A 133 -8.43 11.13 5.73
C ARG A 133 -8.11 10.64 4.32
N ALA A 134 -8.94 9.76 3.74
CA ALA A 134 -8.68 9.22 2.41
C ALA A 134 -8.89 10.30 1.35
N THR A 135 -7.96 10.39 0.40
CA THR A 135 -8.03 11.35 -0.69
C THR A 135 -8.37 10.68 -2.02
N SER A 136 -8.12 9.40 -2.17
CA SER A 136 -8.48 8.68 -3.39
C SER A 136 -8.47 7.18 -3.17
N TYR A 137 -9.24 6.48 -4.00
CA TYR A 137 -9.21 5.02 -4.11
C TYR A 137 -9.00 4.71 -5.58
N ARG A 138 -7.99 3.88 -5.88
CA ARG A 138 -7.59 3.60 -7.27
C ARG A 138 -7.41 2.11 -7.49
N TRP A 139 -7.88 1.61 -8.62
CA TRP A 139 -7.67 0.21 -8.98
C TRP A 139 -6.49 0.11 -9.94
N PRO A 140 -5.56 -0.82 -9.71
CA PRO A 140 -4.34 -0.91 -10.52
C PRO A 140 -4.63 -1.16 -11.99
N SER A 141 -3.99 -0.37 -12.87
CA SER A 141 -4.06 -0.57 -14.30
C SER A 141 -3.01 -1.58 -14.75
N LYS A 142 -3.14 -2.06 -15.98
CA LYS A 142 -2.21 -3.04 -16.53
C LYS A 142 -1.95 -2.70 -17.99
N GLY A 143 -0.69 -2.45 -18.33
CA GLY A 143 -0.31 -2.10 -19.70
C GLY A 143 -1.03 -0.87 -20.21
N GLY A 144 -1.31 0.10 -19.34
CA GLY A 144 -2.03 1.31 -19.70
C GLY A 144 -3.55 1.14 -19.74
N GLN A 145 -4.05 -0.08 -19.54
CA GLN A 145 -5.48 -0.36 -19.60
C GLN A 145 -6.11 -0.22 -18.22
N LEU A 146 -7.19 0.56 -18.14
CA LEU A 146 -7.93 0.72 -16.90
C LEU A 146 -8.83 -0.50 -16.72
N LEU A 147 -8.78 -1.09 -15.53
CA LEU A 147 -9.52 -2.30 -15.19
C LEU A 147 -10.41 -2.05 -13.99
N LEU A 148 -11.57 -2.71 -13.97
CA LEU A 148 -12.49 -2.64 -12.83
C LEU A 148 -12.23 -3.79 -11.87
N PRO A 149 -12.39 -3.56 -10.56
CA PRO A 149 -12.35 -4.67 -9.62
C PRO A 149 -13.60 -5.53 -9.77
N ASP A 150 -13.51 -6.79 -9.35
CA ASP A 150 -14.70 -7.62 -9.22
C ASP A 150 -15.63 -6.94 -8.21
N PRO A 151 -16.95 -6.87 -8.49
CA PRO A 151 -17.88 -6.19 -7.55
C PRO A 151 -17.85 -6.72 -6.13
N SER A 152 -17.50 -7.98 -5.93
CA SER A 152 -17.39 -8.54 -4.57
C SER A 152 -16.30 -7.87 -3.75
N ARG A 153 -15.34 -7.20 -4.40
CA ARG A 153 -14.25 -6.53 -3.70
C ARG A 153 -14.72 -5.32 -2.91
N TYR A 154 -15.90 -4.78 -3.21
CA TYR A 154 -16.43 -3.65 -2.43
C TYR A 154 -16.95 -4.07 -1.06
N VAL A 155 -17.10 -5.37 -0.81
CA VAL A 155 -17.45 -5.88 0.52
C VAL A 155 -16.13 -6.12 1.26
N LEU A 156 -15.83 -5.26 2.22
CA LEU A 156 -14.56 -5.33 2.96
C LEU A 156 -14.67 -6.30 4.14
N PRO A 157 -13.64 -7.13 4.36
CA PRO A 157 -13.61 -7.93 5.58
C PRO A 157 -13.60 -7.01 6.80
N THR A 158 -14.35 -7.38 7.84
CA THR A 158 -14.42 -6.60 9.08
C THR A 158 -13.61 -7.28 10.16
N PHE A 159 -12.75 -6.51 10.84
CA PHE A 159 -11.92 -7.02 11.91
C PHE A 159 -12.23 -6.30 13.22
N THR A 160 -11.99 -6.99 14.33
CA THR A 160 -12.19 -6.41 15.63
C THR A 160 -11.12 -5.36 15.93
N ALA A 161 -11.38 -4.54 16.95
CA ALA A 161 -10.40 -3.53 17.37
C ALA A 161 -9.07 -4.17 17.77
N ALA A 162 -9.06 -5.38 18.30
CA ALA A 162 -7.84 -6.06 18.68
C ALA A 162 -6.94 -6.35 17.47
N ALA A 163 -7.55 -6.71 16.34
CA ALA A 163 -6.78 -6.97 15.13
C ALA A 163 -6.15 -5.70 14.57
N SER A 164 -6.79 -4.55 14.75
CA SER A 164 -6.30 -3.30 14.19
C SER A 164 -5.17 -2.67 14.99
N LYS A 165 -4.84 -3.23 16.17
CA LYS A 165 -3.78 -2.65 16.97
C LYS A 165 -2.39 -2.98 16.51
N SER A 166 -2.24 -3.91 15.61
CA SER A 166 -0.93 -4.43 15.28
C SER A 166 -0.02 -3.37 14.71
N GLU A 167 -0.56 -2.22 14.39
CA GLU A 167 0.16 -1.43 13.72
C GLU A 167 0.34 -0.15 13.96
N ALA A 168 -0.18 0.39 14.53
CA ALA A 168 -0.11 1.82 14.67
C ALA A 168 1.22 2.51 14.52
#